data_7308c7165434254cfd7f01b2a4aab0a6
#
_entry.id   7308c7165434254cfd7f01b2a4aab0a6
#
_cell.length_a   1.000
_cell.length_b   1.000
_cell.length_c   1.000
_cell.angle_alpha   90.00
_cell.angle_beta   90.00
_cell.angle_gamma   90.00
#
_symmetry.space_group_name_H-M   'P 1'
#
loop_
_entity.id
_entity.type
_entity.pdbx_description
1 polymer ?
#
loop_
_entity_poly.entity_id
_entity_poly.type
_entity_poly.pdbx_seq_one_letter_code
_entity_poly.pdbx_strand_id
1 'polypeptide(L)'
;MRYLILLLFPLLSYSQKIYSVKYESQSDIKVYVVDYESQSDLKVFKVDYQSQSKGNEGLWYFVDYESQSDKKIYFVDYPSQSDLKIYFVKYQSQSGWRNKSKQHLLY
;
A
#
# COMPACT_ATOMS: atom_id res chain seq x y z
N MET A 1 4.41 22.43 33.18
CA MET A 1 4.32 22.16 32.73
C MET A 1 4.23 21.39 32.04
N ARG A 2 4.36 20.77 31.75
CA ARG A 2 4.48 20.00 31.21
C ARG A 2 3.76 19.51 30.41
N TYR A 3 3.17 19.36 30.14
CA TYR A 3 2.37 18.99 29.63
C TYR A 3 2.28 18.98 28.32
N LEU A 4 2.55 19.45 27.77
CA LEU A 4 2.59 19.66 26.66
C LEU A 4 3.07 18.76 25.80
N ILE A 5 3.79 18.28 26.07
CA ILE A 5 4.48 17.41 25.43
C ILE A 5 3.72 16.48 24.74
N LEU A 6 2.82 16.06 25.29
CA LEU A 6 2.07 15.16 24.77
C LEU A 6 1.67 15.41 23.47
N LEU A 7 1.67 16.54 23.23
CA LEU A 7 1.18 16.86 22.05
C LEU A 7 1.92 16.33 21.02
N LEU A 8 2.95 15.93 21.33
CA LEU A 8 3.77 15.54 20.35
C LEU A 8 3.48 14.27 19.84
N PHE A 9 2.52 13.74 20.23
CA PHE A 9 2.29 12.52 19.81
C PHE A 9 1.71 12.53 18.61
N PRO A 10 2.09 11.97 17.93
CA PRO A 10 1.89 11.95 16.83
C PRO A 10 1.00 11.56 16.17
N LEU A 11 0.92 11.70 15.61
CA LEU A 11 0.38 11.75 14.62
C LEU A 11 0.95 10.83 13.78
N LEU A 12 0.98 9.66 14.06
CA LEU A 12 1.41 8.74 13.22
C LEU A 12 0.48 8.69 12.13
N SER A 13 0.72 9.34 11.11
CA SER A 13 -0.12 9.17 9.98
C SER A 13 0.63 8.29 9.04
N TYR A 14 0.02 7.27 8.54
CA TYR A 14 0.58 6.44 7.52
C TYR A 14 0.14 6.98 6.17
N SER A 15 0.99 6.84 5.17
CA SER A 15 0.62 7.13 3.81
C SER A 15 1.19 6.03 2.94
N GLN A 16 0.66 5.89 1.73
CA GLN A 16 1.06 4.78 0.86
C GLN A 16 1.50 5.32 -0.47
N LYS A 17 2.69 5.89 -0.48
CA LYS A 17 3.34 6.30 -1.72
C LYS A 17 4.14 5.11 -2.19
N ILE A 18 3.76 4.58 -3.34
CA ILE A 18 4.24 3.30 -3.84
C ILE A 18 5.15 3.50 -5.04
N TYR A 19 6.29 2.84 -5.03
CA TYR A 19 7.17 2.83 -6.18
C TYR A 19 7.32 1.39 -6.68
N SER A 20 7.13 1.19 -7.98
CA SER A 20 7.26 -0.12 -8.59
C SER A 20 8.70 -0.29 -9.08
N VAL A 21 9.42 -1.22 -8.48
CA VAL A 21 10.82 -1.46 -8.86
C VAL A 21 10.91 -2.42 -10.01
N LYS A 22 12.05 -2.40 -10.72
CA LYS A 22 12.26 -3.26 -11.88
C LYS A 22 12.80 -4.63 -11.50
N TYR A 23 13.44 -4.74 -10.35
CA TYR A 23 14.07 -5.98 -9.92
C TYR A 23 13.57 -6.41 -8.56
N GLU A 24 13.28 -7.68 -8.42
CA GLU A 24 12.73 -8.23 -7.18
C GLU A 24 13.63 -7.91 -5.97
N SER A 25 14.93 -7.95 -6.15
CA SER A 25 15.87 -7.71 -5.05
C SER A 25 15.77 -6.32 -4.44
N GLN A 26 15.13 -5.38 -5.12
CA GLN A 26 14.99 -4.02 -4.65
C GLN A 26 13.66 -3.78 -3.94
N SER A 27 12.79 -4.78 -3.91
CA SER A 27 11.43 -4.58 -3.40
C SER A 27 11.31 -4.86 -1.92
N ASP A 28 10.34 -4.21 -1.30
CA ASP A 28 9.93 -4.51 0.06
C ASP A 28 8.89 -5.63 0.04
N ILE A 29 8.05 -5.66 -0.99
CA ILE A 29 6.92 -6.58 -1.09
C ILE A 29 6.75 -7.03 -2.52
N LYS A 30 6.50 -8.32 -2.71
CA LYS A 30 6.17 -8.87 -4.02
C LYS A 30 4.66 -8.93 -4.15
N VAL A 31 4.13 -8.35 -5.21
CA VAL A 31 2.69 -8.15 -5.39
C VAL A 31 2.19 -8.84 -6.64
N TYR A 32 1.08 -9.55 -6.53
CA TYR A 32 0.43 -10.15 -7.69
C TYR A 32 -0.95 -9.50 -7.85
N VAL A 33 -1.29 -9.08 -9.07
CA VAL A 33 -2.59 -8.48 -9.37
C VAL A 33 -3.53 -9.60 -9.79
N VAL A 34 -4.57 -9.83 -9.01
CA VAL A 34 -5.54 -10.89 -9.31
C VAL A 34 -6.63 -10.39 -10.24
N ASP A 35 -7.29 -11.31 -10.93
CA ASP A 35 -8.35 -10.98 -11.87
C ASP A 35 -9.71 -10.78 -11.21
N TYR A 36 -9.90 -11.32 -10.02
CA TYR A 36 -11.20 -11.26 -9.33
C TYR A 36 -11.01 -10.78 -7.91
N GLU A 37 -11.94 -9.94 -7.47
CA GLU A 37 -11.88 -9.37 -6.13
C GLU A 37 -11.80 -10.45 -5.05
N SER A 38 -12.52 -11.56 -5.23
CA SER A 38 -12.56 -12.63 -4.23
C SER A 38 -11.21 -13.29 -3.98
N GLN A 39 -10.25 -13.08 -4.86
CA GLN A 39 -8.93 -13.69 -4.74
C GLN A 39 -7.92 -12.75 -4.08
N SER A 40 -8.32 -11.53 -3.78
CA SER A 40 -7.37 -10.52 -3.29
C SER A 40 -7.22 -10.53 -1.78
N ASP A 41 -6.06 -10.08 -1.33
CA ASP A 41 -5.83 -9.77 0.08
C ASP A 41 -6.22 -8.33 0.36
N LEU A 42 -5.98 -7.45 -0.61
CA LEU A 42 -6.21 -6.01 -0.49
C LEU A 42 -6.84 -5.49 -1.77
N LYS A 43 -7.90 -4.71 -1.62
CA LYS A 43 -8.51 -4.02 -2.76
C LYS A 43 -7.90 -2.63 -2.81
N VAL A 44 -7.25 -2.29 -3.91
CA VAL A 44 -6.49 -1.06 -4.06
C VAL A 44 -7.18 -0.07 -4.97
N PHE A 45 -7.28 1.17 -4.52
CA PHE A 45 -7.74 2.27 -5.37
C PHE A 45 -6.53 3.18 -5.62
N LYS A 46 -6.22 3.45 -6.88
CA LYS A 46 -5.13 4.33 -7.23
C LYS A 46 -5.62 5.76 -7.11
N VAL A 47 -5.03 6.50 -6.19
CA VAL A 47 -5.41 7.90 -6.01
C VAL A 47 -4.59 8.79 -6.94
N ASP A 48 -5.14 9.95 -7.28
CA ASP A 48 -4.49 10.86 -8.21
C ASP A 48 -3.53 11.84 -7.55
N TYR A 49 -3.70 12.05 -6.25
CA TYR A 49 -2.88 13.01 -5.52
C TYR A 49 -2.32 12.40 -4.25
N GLN A 50 -1.08 12.79 -3.92
CA GLN A 50 -0.40 12.27 -2.75
C GLN A 50 -1.21 12.46 -1.46
N SER A 51 -1.91 13.58 -1.33
CA SER A 51 -2.69 13.87 -0.14
C SER A 51 -3.83 12.89 0.09
N GLN A 52 -4.19 12.11 -0.93
CA GLN A 52 -5.27 11.14 -0.82
C GLN A 52 -4.77 9.77 -0.37
N SER A 53 -3.46 9.56 -0.27
CA SER A 53 -2.88 8.24 0.02
C SER A 53 -2.69 7.98 1.51
N LYS A 54 -3.63 8.44 2.33
CA LYS A 54 -3.50 8.30 3.78
C LYS A 54 -3.96 6.95 4.29
N GLY A 55 -3.35 6.54 5.38
CA GLY A 55 -3.74 5.32 6.07
C GLY A 55 -3.23 4.06 5.39
N ASN A 56 -3.75 2.93 5.82
CA ASN A 56 -3.37 1.62 5.27
C ASN A 56 -4.64 0.86 4.88
N GLU A 57 -5.41 1.47 3.96
CA GLU A 57 -6.68 0.88 3.51
C GLU A 57 -6.74 0.75 2.00
N GLY A 58 -5.59 0.66 1.36
CA GLY A 58 -5.56 0.43 -0.08
C GLY A 58 -5.60 1.68 -0.94
N LEU A 59 -5.35 2.85 -0.38
CA LEU A 59 -5.30 4.08 -1.15
C LEU A 59 -3.85 4.33 -1.54
N TRP A 60 -3.49 3.93 -2.74
CA TRP A 60 -2.11 3.98 -3.21
C TRP A 60 -1.87 5.10 -4.20
N TYR A 61 -0.81 5.88 -3.93
CA TYR A 61 -0.33 6.90 -4.85
C TYR A 61 1.00 6.41 -5.42
N PHE A 62 1.06 6.21 -6.73
CA PHE A 62 2.27 5.73 -7.37
C PHE A 62 3.19 6.91 -7.66
N VAL A 63 4.41 6.82 -7.19
CA VAL A 63 5.41 7.87 -7.39
C VAL A 63 6.36 7.50 -8.50
N ASP A 64 7.01 8.50 -9.09
CA ASP A 64 7.93 8.29 -10.21
C ASP A 64 9.35 8.02 -9.76
N TYR A 65 9.68 8.35 -8.52
CA TYR A 65 11.04 8.20 -8.02
C TYR A 65 11.05 7.42 -6.72
N GLU A 66 12.02 6.51 -6.60
CA GLU A 66 12.14 5.66 -5.42
C GLU A 66 12.28 6.47 -4.14
N SER A 67 12.99 7.58 -4.18
CA SER A 67 13.22 8.42 -3.00
C SER A 67 11.96 9.01 -2.41
N GLN A 68 10.87 9.01 -3.18
CA GLN A 68 9.60 9.57 -2.72
C GLN A 68 8.66 8.50 -2.15
N SER A 69 9.06 7.24 -2.19
CA SER A 69 8.15 6.14 -1.84
C SER A 69 8.17 5.80 -0.37
N ASP A 70 7.05 5.28 0.11
CA ASP A 70 6.96 4.69 1.44
C ASP A 70 7.20 3.20 1.34
N LYS A 71 6.81 2.58 0.22
CA LYS A 71 7.02 1.15 -0.02
C LYS A 71 7.42 0.91 -1.46
N LYS A 72 8.34 -0.01 -1.66
CA LYS A 72 8.78 -0.43 -2.98
C LYS A 72 8.18 -1.80 -3.25
N ILE A 73 7.48 -1.94 -4.35
CA ILE A 73 6.83 -3.20 -4.71
C ILE A 73 7.40 -3.74 -6.01
N TYR A 74 7.35 -5.05 -6.14
CA TYR A 74 7.71 -5.71 -7.38
C TYR A 74 6.52 -6.53 -7.82
N PHE A 75 6.03 -6.29 -9.03
CA PHE A 75 4.91 -7.05 -9.57
C PHE A 75 5.41 -8.38 -10.10
N VAL A 76 4.88 -9.48 -9.57
CA VAL A 76 5.27 -10.82 -10.00
C VAL A 76 4.25 -11.36 -11.00
N ASP A 77 4.65 -12.35 -11.78
CA ASP A 77 3.81 -12.91 -12.82
C ASP A 77 2.91 -14.05 -12.34
N TYR A 78 3.20 -14.62 -11.19
CA TYR A 78 2.44 -15.75 -10.67
C TYR A 78 2.08 -15.55 -9.20
N PRO A 79 0.87 -15.95 -8.79
CA PRO A 79 0.44 -15.75 -7.40
C PRO A 79 1.32 -16.48 -6.38
N SER A 80 1.90 -17.60 -6.76
CA SER A 80 2.76 -18.36 -5.85
C SER A 80 4.04 -17.62 -5.47
N GLN A 81 4.40 -16.59 -6.22
CA GLN A 81 5.60 -15.81 -5.96
C GLN A 81 5.33 -14.57 -5.13
N SER A 82 4.06 -14.29 -4.83
CA SER A 82 3.70 -13.02 -4.21
C SER A 82 3.63 -13.09 -2.69
N ASP A 83 3.88 -11.95 -2.07
CA ASP A 83 3.63 -11.76 -0.65
C ASP A 83 2.20 -11.24 -0.45
N LEU A 84 1.69 -10.50 -1.43
CA LEU A 84 0.41 -9.83 -1.33
C LEU A 84 -0.33 -9.92 -2.66
N LYS A 85 -1.61 -10.28 -2.62
CA LYS A 85 -2.45 -10.30 -3.80
C LYS A 85 -3.38 -9.10 -3.75
N ILE A 86 -3.40 -8.32 -4.81
CA ILE A 86 -4.22 -7.12 -4.85
C ILE A 86 -5.19 -7.15 -6.01
N TYR A 87 -6.29 -6.42 -5.86
CA TYR A 87 -7.27 -6.21 -6.92
C TYR A 87 -7.52 -4.71 -7.01
N PHE A 88 -7.36 -4.14 -8.22
CA PHE A 88 -7.59 -2.70 -8.41
C PHE A 88 -9.08 -2.45 -8.55
N VAL A 89 -9.61 -1.55 -7.74
CA VAL A 89 -11.02 -1.17 -7.78
C VAL A 89 -11.18 0.19 -8.44
N LYS A 90 -12.40 0.47 -8.92
CA LYS A 90 -12.68 1.69 -9.66
C LYS A 90 -13.10 2.85 -8.77
N TYR A 91 -13.55 2.58 -7.57
CA TYR A 91 -14.03 3.63 -6.68
C TYR A 91 -13.37 3.51 -5.33
N GLN A 92 -13.05 4.66 -4.72
CA GLN A 92 -12.37 4.70 -3.43
C GLN A 92 -13.15 3.94 -2.35
N SER A 93 -14.47 4.01 -2.38
CA SER A 93 -15.30 3.34 -1.38
C SER A 93 -15.17 1.82 -1.40
N GLN A 94 -14.60 1.26 -2.46
CA GLN A 94 -14.44 -0.17 -2.58
C GLN A 94 -13.09 -0.67 -2.09
N SER A 95 -12.18 0.24 -1.73
CA SER A 95 -10.84 -0.15 -1.29
C SER A 95 -10.86 -0.72 0.12
N GLY A 96 -9.87 -1.48 0.46
CA GLY A 96 -9.71 -1.99 1.81
C GLY A 96 -9.22 -3.42 1.86
N TRP A 97 -8.88 -3.85 3.06
CA TRP A 97 -8.34 -5.18 3.30
C TRP A 97 -9.43 -6.24 3.28
N ARG A 98 -9.16 -7.33 2.58
CA ARG A 98 -9.98 -8.53 2.67
C ARG A 98 -9.31 -9.53 3.62
N ASN A 99 -7.97 -9.57 3.60
CA ASN A 99 -7.22 -10.46 4.48
C ASN A 99 -6.38 -9.61 5.42
N LYS A 100 -6.93 -9.28 6.56
CA LYS A 100 -6.26 -8.38 7.50
C LYS A 100 -5.00 -8.98 8.12
N SER A 101 -4.81 -10.28 8.01
CA SER A 101 -3.59 -10.89 8.54
C SER A 101 -2.34 -10.43 7.78
N LYS A 102 -2.51 -9.84 6.60
CA LYS A 102 -1.40 -9.34 5.80
C LYS A 102 -1.21 -7.83 5.91
N GLN A 103 -2.03 -7.17 6.73
CA GLN A 103 -1.98 -5.72 6.87
C GLN A 103 -0.61 -5.21 7.32
N HIS A 104 0.10 -6.00 8.08
CA HIS A 104 1.43 -5.62 8.57
C HIS A 104 2.45 -5.40 7.46
N LEU A 105 2.23 -5.98 6.29
CA LEU A 105 3.18 -5.84 5.19
C LEU A 105 3.32 -4.40 4.69
N LEU A 106 2.30 -3.58 4.94
CA LEU A 106 2.27 -2.21 4.44
C LEU A 106 2.38 -1.15 5.54
N TYR A 107 2.76 -1.53 6.71
CA TYR A 107 3.02 -0.54 7.76
C TYR A 107 4.46 -0.04 7.70
#